data_6d33f61aedf85d58cd4f4c7287e07a0e
#
_entry.id   6d33f61aedf85d58cd4f4c7287e07a0e
#
_cell.length_a   1.000
_cell.length_b   1.000
_cell.length_c   1.000
_cell.angle_alpha   90.00
_cell.angle_beta   90.00
_cell.angle_gamma   90.00
#
_symmetry.space_group_name_H-M   'P 1'
#
loop_
_entity.id
_entity.type
_entity.pdbx_description
1 polymer ?
#
loop_
_entity_poly.entity_id
_entity_poly.type
_entity_poly.pdbx_seq_one_letter_code
_entity_poly.pdbx_strand_id
1 'polypeptide(L)'
;LPTADSGSAPLTAIDYGDVCLNLDTAWFADNNVPEPQTMTDLTQPAYRDLTAATNAATSSPGLSFLLATIGEFGPDEYLNYWGELTDNGLKAVDGWEDAYYVDFSANGEGDRPSAPSYASSPAFTLTEDGSESTTTAMLDTCFRQVEYAGVLTNAENPEGAQAFIDFLLGTDFQSTIAD
;
A
#
# COMPACT_ATOMS: atom_id res chain seq x y z
N LEU A 1 12.83 2.43 -17.03
CA LEU A 1 11.99 1.37 -16.47
C LEU A 1 12.14 0.09 -17.31
N PRO A 2 12.18 -1.12 -16.72
CA PRO A 2 12.32 -2.35 -17.49
C PRO A 2 11.04 -2.62 -18.30
N THR A 3 11.18 -3.03 -19.54
CA THR A 3 10.07 -3.59 -20.32
C THR A 3 9.93 -5.07 -19.98
N ALA A 4 8.75 -5.49 -19.53
CA ALA A 4 8.46 -6.90 -19.33
C ALA A 4 7.99 -7.49 -20.66
N ASP A 5 8.76 -8.39 -21.24
CA ASP A 5 8.35 -9.19 -22.38
C ASP A 5 7.63 -10.45 -21.89
N SER A 6 6.31 -10.42 -21.89
CA SER A 6 5.46 -11.56 -21.46
C SER A 6 5.16 -12.54 -22.60
N GLY A 7 5.80 -12.39 -23.75
CA GLY A 7 5.60 -13.28 -24.93
C GLY A 7 4.30 -13.08 -25.71
N SER A 8 3.44 -12.13 -25.32
CA SER A 8 2.18 -11.84 -26.01
C SER A 8 1.98 -10.37 -26.36
N ALA A 9 2.26 -9.44 -25.53
CA ALA A 9 2.27 -8.00 -25.81
C ALA A 9 3.24 -7.31 -24.87
N PRO A 10 4.02 -6.33 -25.34
CA PRO A 10 4.93 -5.61 -24.47
C PRO A 10 4.10 -4.83 -23.41
N LEU A 11 4.46 -5.00 -22.15
CA LEU A 11 3.97 -4.17 -21.07
C LEU A 11 4.92 -3.00 -20.89
N THR A 12 4.38 -1.81 -20.77
CA THR A 12 5.13 -0.58 -20.54
C THR A 12 4.93 -0.14 -19.10
N ALA A 13 6.03 0.00 -18.34
CA ALA A 13 5.97 0.57 -17.02
C ALA A 13 5.57 2.04 -17.11
N ILE A 14 4.55 2.46 -16.35
CA ILE A 14 3.95 3.80 -16.42
C ILE A 14 4.37 4.63 -15.22
N ASP A 15 4.27 4.05 -14.03
CA ASP A 15 4.62 4.67 -12.78
C ASP A 15 5.10 3.63 -11.74
N TYR A 16 5.39 4.11 -10.55
CA TYR A 16 5.65 3.28 -9.39
C TYR A 16 5.18 4.00 -8.12
N GLY A 17 4.79 3.20 -7.12
CA GLY A 17 4.47 3.64 -5.78
C GLY A 17 5.11 2.72 -4.75
N ASP A 18 5.53 3.26 -3.63
CA ASP A 18 6.00 2.45 -2.51
C ASP A 18 4.82 2.20 -1.57
N VAL A 19 4.44 0.93 -1.40
CA VAL A 19 3.42 0.51 -0.44
C VAL A 19 4.11 0.20 0.87
N CYS A 20 3.71 0.90 1.92
CA CYS A 20 4.29 0.83 3.27
C CYS A 20 3.19 0.62 4.31
N LEU A 21 3.54 0.25 5.52
CA LEU A 21 2.63 0.34 6.65
C LEU A 21 2.44 1.82 7.00
N ASN A 22 1.20 2.28 7.04
CA ASN A 22 0.82 3.62 7.46
C ASN A 22 0.26 3.58 8.88
N LEU A 23 0.58 4.58 9.69
CA LEU A 23 0.19 4.71 11.09
C LEU A 23 -0.62 6.00 11.30
N ASP A 24 -1.69 5.90 12.07
CA ASP A 24 -2.42 7.04 12.61
C ASP A 24 -1.70 7.55 13.87
N THR A 25 -0.84 8.54 13.69
CA THR A 25 -0.03 9.10 14.79
C THR A 25 -0.87 9.78 15.86
N ALA A 26 -1.99 10.39 15.47
CA ALA A 26 -2.92 11.01 16.39
C ALA A 26 -3.59 9.96 17.28
N TRP A 27 -4.04 8.84 16.72
CA TRP A 27 -4.62 7.75 17.48
C TRP A 27 -3.63 7.18 18.52
N PHE A 28 -2.37 6.92 18.10
CA PHE A 28 -1.34 6.39 18.99
C PHE A 28 -1.05 7.35 20.14
N ALA A 29 -0.97 8.66 19.87
CA ALA A 29 -0.77 9.70 20.88
C ALA A 29 -1.93 9.78 21.87
N ASP A 30 -3.17 9.81 21.38
CA ASP A 30 -4.39 9.94 22.19
C ASP A 30 -4.62 8.73 23.10
N ASN A 31 -4.23 7.54 22.64
CA ASN A 31 -4.38 6.30 23.41
C ASN A 31 -3.16 5.97 24.28
N ASN A 32 -2.11 6.78 24.26
CA ASN A 32 -0.84 6.55 24.96
C ASN A 32 -0.21 5.19 24.63
N VAL A 33 -0.33 4.75 23.38
CA VAL A 33 0.33 3.56 22.83
C VAL A 33 1.54 4.06 22.03
N PRO A 34 2.76 3.55 22.24
CA PRO A 34 3.90 3.89 21.40
C PRO A 34 3.64 3.46 19.93
N GLU A 35 4.04 4.28 18.96
CA GLU A 35 4.02 3.86 17.57
C GLU A 35 4.95 2.66 17.35
N PRO A 36 4.52 1.62 16.59
CA PRO A 36 5.39 0.52 16.21
C PRO A 36 6.55 1.04 15.37
N GLN A 37 7.74 0.48 15.56
CA GLN A 37 8.94 0.88 14.83
C GLN A 37 9.37 -0.17 13.80
N THR A 38 8.87 -1.39 13.93
CA THR A 38 9.18 -2.53 13.06
C THR A 38 7.92 -3.34 12.75
N MET A 39 7.95 -4.15 11.70
CA MET A 39 6.89 -5.12 11.44
C MET A 39 6.70 -6.10 12.60
N THR A 40 7.78 -6.50 13.26
CA THR A 40 7.73 -7.42 14.41
C THR A 40 6.96 -6.84 15.59
N ASP A 41 6.97 -5.52 15.80
CA ASP A 41 6.21 -4.90 16.88
C ASP A 41 4.71 -5.19 16.78
N LEU A 42 4.17 -5.28 15.54
CA LEU A 42 2.75 -5.53 15.30
C LEU A 42 2.26 -6.89 15.84
N THR A 43 3.17 -7.83 16.07
CA THR A 43 2.82 -9.13 16.66
C THR A 43 2.83 -9.11 18.19
N GLN A 44 3.28 -8.01 18.80
CA GLN A 44 3.33 -7.88 20.26
C GLN A 44 1.93 -7.61 20.85
N PRO A 45 1.67 -8.07 22.08
CA PRO A 45 0.37 -7.87 22.76
C PRO A 45 -0.07 -6.40 22.89
N ALA A 46 0.88 -5.46 22.90
CA ALA A 46 0.61 -4.02 22.99
C ALA A 46 -0.11 -3.50 21.72
N TYR A 47 0.04 -4.19 20.59
CA TYR A 47 -0.56 -3.82 19.29
C TYR A 47 -1.68 -4.78 18.89
N ARG A 48 -2.24 -5.51 19.85
CA ARG A 48 -3.36 -6.41 19.61
C ARG A 48 -4.56 -5.65 19.06
N ASP A 49 -5.14 -6.20 17.98
CA ASP A 49 -6.30 -5.65 17.30
C ASP A 49 -6.07 -4.26 16.67
N LEU A 50 -4.82 -3.84 16.43
CA LEU A 50 -4.50 -2.50 15.92
C LEU A 50 -4.14 -2.46 14.43
N THR A 51 -4.11 -3.60 13.72
CA THR A 51 -3.70 -3.65 12.32
C THR A 51 -4.83 -4.13 11.42
N ALA A 52 -5.11 -3.40 10.34
CA ALA A 52 -5.86 -3.89 9.20
C ALA A 52 -4.89 -4.23 8.06
N ALA A 53 -5.23 -5.22 7.24
CA ALA A 53 -4.50 -5.52 6.01
C ALA A 53 -5.47 -5.99 4.91
N THR A 54 -5.02 -5.90 3.66
CA THR A 54 -5.80 -6.34 2.52
C THR A 54 -5.33 -7.71 2.02
N ASN A 55 -6.27 -8.46 1.49
CA ASN A 55 -6.02 -9.78 0.91
C ASN A 55 -5.10 -9.66 -0.31
N ALA A 56 -3.96 -10.37 -0.29
CA ALA A 56 -2.95 -10.33 -1.33
C ALA A 56 -3.44 -10.90 -2.69
N ALA A 57 -4.53 -11.67 -2.70
CA ALA A 57 -5.10 -12.20 -3.94
C ALA A 57 -6.03 -11.21 -4.66
N THR A 58 -6.54 -10.19 -3.98
CA THR A 58 -7.56 -9.27 -4.48
C THR A 58 -7.15 -7.81 -4.45
N SER A 59 -6.01 -7.49 -3.82
CA SER A 59 -5.51 -6.13 -3.64
C SER A 59 -4.01 -6.04 -3.93
N SER A 60 -3.60 -5.11 -4.80
CA SER A 60 -2.18 -4.84 -5.08
C SER A 60 -1.42 -4.34 -3.85
N PRO A 61 -1.93 -3.42 -3.02
CA PRO A 61 -1.32 -3.10 -1.73
C PRO A 61 -1.20 -4.30 -0.79
N GLY A 62 -2.18 -5.21 -0.78
CA GLY A 62 -2.10 -6.45 0.00
C GLY A 62 -0.99 -7.38 -0.48
N LEU A 63 -0.85 -7.53 -1.80
CA LEU A 63 0.26 -8.29 -2.39
C LEU A 63 1.61 -7.63 -2.09
N SER A 64 1.69 -6.32 -2.18
CA SER A 64 2.91 -5.57 -1.87
C SER A 64 3.32 -5.74 -0.40
N PHE A 65 2.38 -5.68 0.53
CA PHE A 65 2.64 -5.93 1.94
C PHE A 65 3.09 -7.38 2.20
N LEU A 66 2.45 -8.37 1.56
CA LEU A 66 2.91 -9.75 1.62
C LEU A 66 4.36 -9.89 1.11
N LEU A 67 4.70 -9.27 -0.01
CA LEU A 67 6.06 -9.30 -0.57
C LEU A 67 7.07 -8.58 0.32
N ALA A 68 6.67 -7.48 0.97
CA ALA A 68 7.48 -6.80 1.98
C ALA A 68 7.81 -7.74 3.15
N THR A 69 6.81 -8.49 3.66
CA THR A 69 7.05 -9.47 4.75
C THR A 69 7.95 -10.62 4.33
N ILE A 70 7.88 -11.07 3.07
CA ILE A 70 8.83 -12.07 2.54
C ILE A 70 10.24 -11.49 2.45
N GLY A 71 10.36 -10.21 2.06
CA GLY A 71 11.63 -9.51 2.03
C GLY A 71 12.29 -9.36 3.41
N GLU A 72 11.49 -9.03 4.42
CA GLU A 72 11.96 -8.81 5.79
C GLU A 72 12.30 -10.11 6.51
N PHE A 73 11.38 -11.09 6.48
CA PHE A 73 11.51 -12.33 7.27
C PHE A 73 12.08 -13.51 6.49
N GLY A 74 12.17 -13.39 5.16
CA GLY A 74 12.61 -14.48 4.28
C GLY A 74 11.50 -15.49 3.98
N PRO A 75 11.74 -16.38 2.98
CA PRO A 75 10.74 -17.31 2.48
C PRO A 75 10.35 -18.42 3.48
N ASP A 76 11.16 -18.66 4.50
CA ASP A 76 10.91 -19.72 5.48
C ASP A 76 10.13 -19.21 6.71
N GLU A 77 10.23 -17.92 7.05
CA GLU A 77 9.69 -17.38 8.30
C GLU A 77 8.49 -16.44 8.11
N TYR A 78 8.23 -15.90 6.91
CA TYR A 78 7.13 -14.95 6.71
C TYR A 78 5.75 -15.53 7.09
N LEU A 79 5.53 -16.84 6.90
CA LEU A 79 4.27 -17.47 7.30
C LEU A 79 4.09 -17.54 8.82
N ASN A 80 5.18 -17.69 9.57
CA ASN A 80 5.15 -17.62 11.03
C ASN A 80 4.75 -16.21 11.48
N TYR A 81 5.35 -15.18 10.86
CA TYR A 81 4.96 -13.79 11.11
C TYR A 81 3.47 -13.53 10.84
N TRP A 82 2.92 -14.02 9.71
CA TRP A 82 1.50 -13.87 9.40
C TRP A 82 0.60 -14.63 10.39
N GLY A 83 1.04 -15.80 10.88
CA GLY A 83 0.37 -16.51 11.94
C GLY A 83 0.30 -15.71 13.23
N GLU A 84 1.44 -15.16 13.69
CA GLU A 84 1.52 -14.31 14.88
C GLU A 84 0.69 -13.03 14.74
N LEU A 85 0.73 -12.38 13.57
CA LEU A 85 -0.06 -11.18 13.28
C LEU A 85 -1.56 -11.48 13.32
N THR A 86 -1.97 -12.64 12.79
CA THR A 86 -3.36 -13.12 12.84
C THR A 86 -3.79 -13.42 14.28
N ASP A 87 -2.96 -14.10 15.06
CA ASP A 87 -3.21 -14.39 16.48
C ASP A 87 -3.26 -13.09 17.32
N ASN A 88 -2.58 -12.05 16.86
CA ASN A 88 -2.63 -10.72 17.46
C ASN A 88 -3.82 -9.85 16.95
N GLY A 89 -4.76 -10.45 16.22
CA GLY A 89 -6.03 -9.82 15.86
C GLY A 89 -5.97 -8.97 14.59
N LEU A 90 -5.13 -9.35 13.62
CA LEU A 90 -5.16 -8.76 12.27
C LEU A 90 -6.57 -8.79 11.69
N LYS A 91 -7.06 -7.65 11.23
CA LYS A 91 -8.28 -7.55 10.43
C LYS A 91 -7.93 -7.61 8.95
N ALA A 92 -8.28 -8.72 8.29
CA ALA A 92 -8.08 -8.88 6.85
C ALA A 92 -9.37 -8.57 6.09
N VAL A 93 -9.27 -7.73 5.06
CA VAL A 93 -10.37 -7.34 4.16
C VAL A 93 -9.95 -7.51 2.69
N ASP A 94 -10.92 -7.54 1.78
CA ASP A 94 -10.63 -7.87 0.38
C ASP A 94 -10.06 -6.71 -0.43
N GLY A 95 -10.42 -5.46 -0.11
CA GLY A 95 -10.04 -4.27 -0.86
C GLY A 95 -9.21 -3.27 -0.06
N TRP A 96 -8.34 -2.52 -0.76
CA TRP A 96 -7.60 -1.42 -0.16
C TRP A 96 -8.54 -0.32 0.37
N GLU A 97 -9.60 -0.02 -0.37
CA GLU A 97 -10.60 0.98 0.04
C GLU A 97 -11.27 0.61 1.37
N ASP A 98 -11.59 -0.68 1.56
CA ASP A 98 -12.16 -1.15 2.83
C ASP A 98 -11.16 -1.00 3.98
N ALA A 99 -9.90 -1.38 3.77
CA ALA A 99 -8.88 -1.22 4.81
C ALA A 99 -8.61 0.25 5.13
N TYR A 100 -8.44 1.09 4.10
CA TYR A 100 -7.92 2.46 4.26
C TYR A 100 -9.01 3.50 4.57
N TYR A 101 -10.21 3.38 3.98
CA TYR A 101 -11.30 4.35 4.19
C TYR A 101 -12.36 3.89 5.20
N VAL A 102 -12.39 2.59 5.56
CA VAL A 102 -13.38 2.09 6.52
C VAL A 102 -12.72 1.67 7.83
N ASP A 103 -11.64 0.88 7.77
CA ASP A 103 -11.03 0.26 8.96
C ASP A 103 -9.91 1.09 9.58
N PHE A 104 -9.16 1.85 8.77
CA PHE A 104 -8.08 2.70 9.24
C PHE A 104 -8.65 3.93 9.96
N SER A 105 -8.21 4.17 11.20
CA SER A 105 -8.79 5.19 12.06
C SER A 105 -8.59 6.63 11.57
N ALA A 106 -7.52 6.90 10.81
CA ALA A 106 -7.25 8.26 10.32
C ALA A 106 -8.17 8.71 9.19
N ASN A 107 -8.78 7.80 8.44
CA ASN A 107 -9.59 8.14 7.25
C ASN A 107 -11.05 7.68 7.35
N GLY A 108 -11.39 6.90 8.36
CA GLY A 108 -12.70 6.35 8.54
C GLY A 108 -13.15 6.42 10.00
N GLU A 109 -14.27 5.78 10.28
CA GLU A 109 -14.73 5.53 11.66
C GLU A 109 -14.14 4.21 12.21
N GLY A 110 -13.07 3.71 11.59
CA GLY A 110 -12.42 2.46 11.96
C GLY A 110 -11.63 2.56 13.26
N ASP A 111 -11.24 1.40 13.76
CA ASP A 111 -10.52 1.24 15.02
C ASP A 111 -9.10 0.70 14.85
N ARG A 112 -8.59 0.68 13.61
CA ARG A 112 -7.27 0.15 13.25
C ARG A 112 -6.29 1.28 12.94
N PRO A 113 -5.38 1.64 13.87
CA PRO A 113 -4.43 2.74 13.64
C PRO A 113 -3.24 2.36 12.76
N SER A 114 -3.20 1.16 12.20
CA SER A 114 -2.18 0.76 11.23
C SER A 114 -2.78 -0.04 10.06
N ALA A 115 -2.39 0.34 8.83
CA ALA A 115 -2.81 -0.31 7.61
C ALA A 115 -1.80 -0.12 6.48
N PRO A 116 -1.61 -1.11 5.57
CA PRO A 116 -0.80 -0.93 4.36
C PRO A 116 -1.45 0.08 3.41
N SER A 117 -0.67 1.09 3.02
CA SER A 117 -1.05 2.08 2.03
C SER A 117 0.21 2.65 1.37
N TYR A 118 0.07 3.71 0.55
CA TYR A 118 1.21 4.29 -0.14
C TYR A 118 2.05 5.19 0.77
N ALA A 119 3.35 5.31 0.47
CA ALA A 119 4.25 6.25 1.14
C ALA A 119 3.79 7.71 1.00
N SER A 120 3.03 8.01 -0.07
CA SER A 120 2.43 9.32 -0.32
C SER A 120 1.13 9.57 0.46
N SER A 121 0.48 8.54 1.01
CA SER A 121 -0.81 8.66 1.69
C SER A 121 -0.82 9.71 2.81
N PRO A 122 0.26 9.91 3.60
CA PRO A 122 0.30 10.96 4.62
C PRO A 122 0.09 12.39 4.11
N ALA A 123 0.38 12.65 2.83
CA ALA A 123 0.13 13.96 2.23
C ALA A 123 -1.37 14.30 2.08
N PHE A 124 -2.24 13.30 2.19
CA PHE A 124 -3.69 13.44 2.02
C PHE A 124 -4.47 13.31 3.36
N THR A 125 -3.78 13.08 4.47
CA THR A 125 -4.36 12.98 5.82
C THR A 125 -3.89 14.14 6.69
N LEU A 126 -4.34 15.35 6.33
CA LEU A 126 -3.89 16.57 6.96
C LEU A 126 -4.84 16.99 8.10
N THR A 127 -4.28 17.74 9.07
CA THR A 127 -5.05 18.45 10.08
C THR A 127 -6.04 19.42 9.42
N GLU A 128 -7.07 19.88 10.15
CA GLU A 128 -8.10 20.81 9.61
C GLU A 128 -7.50 22.09 8.99
N ASP A 129 -6.38 22.57 9.51
CA ASP A 129 -5.68 23.75 8.98
C ASP A 129 -4.70 23.41 7.84
N GLY A 130 -4.56 22.12 7.51
CA GLY A 130 -3.68 21.64 6.44
C GLY A 130 -2.18 21.74 6.73
N SER A 131 -1.78 22.02 7.97
CA SER A 131 -0.39 22.30 8.32
C SER A 131 0.46 21.07 8.57
N GLU A 132 -0.14 19.98 9.05
CA GLU A 132 0.56 18.75 9.43
C GLU A 132 -0.22 17.51 8.98
N SER A 133 0.48 16.38 8.78
CA SER A 133 -0.17 15.09 8.57
C SER A 133 -0.52 14.45 9.91
N THR A 134 -1.71 13.85 9.99
CA THR A 134 -2.13 13.03 11.13
C THR A 134 -1.65 11.59 11.03
N THR A 135 -0.99 11.24 9.92
CA THR A 135 -0.47 9.90 9.68
C THR A 135 1.00 9.94 9.27
N THR A 136 1.67 8.81 9.35
CA THR A 136 3.03 8.60 8.87
C THR A 136 3.15 7.26 8.17
N ALA A 137 4.09 7.15 7.22
CA ALA A 137 4.46 5.89 6.59
C ALA A 137 5.75 5.34 7.20
N MET A 138 5.74 4.08 7.62
CA MET A 138 6.94 3.37 8.07
C MET A 138 7.79 2.97 6.86
N LEU A 139 8.75 3.82 6.48
CA LEU A 139 9.49 3.68 5.22
C LEU A 139 10.33 2.41 5.11
N ASP A 140 10.76 1.84 6.24
CA ASP A 140 11.51 0.58 6.28
C ASP A 140 10.63 -0.66 5.99
N THR A 141 9.31 -0.48 5.92
CA THR A 141 8.34 -1.56 5.61
C THR A 141 7.87 -1.56 4.16
N CYS A 142 8.43 -0.69 3.33
CA CYS A 142 7.91 -0.45 1.98
C CYS A 142 8.31 -1.54 0.99
N PHE A 143 7.38 -1.86 0.10
CA PHE A 143 7.63 -2.61 -1.12
C PHE A 143 7.30 -1.74 -2.32
N ARG A 144 8.23 -1.64 -3.28
CA ARG A 144 8.02 -0.87 -4.51
C ARG A 144 7.14 -1.63 -5.48
N GLN A 145 5.95 -1.11 -5.72
CA GLN A 145 5.03 -1.56 -6.76
C GLN A 145 5.32 -0.77 -8.05
N VAL A 146 5.51 -1.47 -9.17
CA VAL A 146 5.61 -0.85 -10.50
C VAL A 146 4.34 -1.17 -11.27
N GLU A 147 3.71 -0.14 -11.81
CA GLU A 147 2.48 -0.29 -12.59
C GLU A 147 2.76 -0.31 -14.09
N TYR A 148 2.02 -1.15 -14.80
CA TYR A 148 2.22 -1.39 -16.22
C TYR A 148 0.92 -1.23 -17.00
N ALA A 149 1.02 -0.65 -18.19
CA ALA A 149 -0.05 -0.68 -19.18
C ALA A 149 0.36 -1.47 -20.42
N GLY A 150 -0.63 -2.04 -21.09
CA GLY A 150 -0.43 -2.76 -22.33
C GLY A 150 -1.67 -2.75 -23.21
N VAL A 151 -1.47 -2.84 -24.53
CA VAL A 151 -2.57 -2.96 -25.49
C VAL A 151 -3.06 -4.41 -25.50
N LEU A 152 -4.35 -4.62 -25.28
CA LEU A 152 -4.94 -5.96 -25.30
C LEU A 152 -4.93 -6.53 -26.73
N THR A 153 -4.70 -7.83 -26.88
CA THR A 153 -4.60 -8.53 -28.17
C THR A 153 -5.82 -8.31 -29.09
N ASN A 154 -7.01 -8.15 -28.52
CA ASN A 154 -8.27 -7.95 -29.23
C ASN A 154 -8.86 -6.54 -28.99
N ALA A 155 -8.02 -5.54 -28.76
CA ALA A 155 -8.49 -4.16 -28.61
C ALA A 155 -9.20 -3.71 -29.90
N GLU A 156 -10.38 -3.09 -29.77
CA GLU A 156 -11.12 -2.54 -30.90
C GLU A 156 -10.38 -1.36 -31.54
N ASN A 157 -9.60 -0.63 -30.78
CA ASN A 157 -8.79 0.50 -31.25
C ASN A 157 -7.35 0.40 -30.67
N PRO A 158 -6.49 -0.46 -31.24
CA PRO A 158 -5.13 -0.64 -30.74
C PRO A 158 -4.25 0.61 -30.92
N GLU A 159 -4.46 1.40 -31.97
CA GLU A 159 -3.73 2.66 -32.20
C GLU A 159 -4.09 3.71 -31.16
N GLY A 160 -5.37 3.83 -30.80
CA GLY A 160 -5.82 4.71 -29.71
C GLY A 160 -5.29 4.26 -28.35
N ALA A 161 -5.26 2.95 -28.07
CA ALA A 161 -4.69 2.42 -26.86
C ALA A 161 -3.18 2.70 -26.75
N GLN A 162 -2.43 2.56 -27.85
CA GLN A 162 -1.01 2.91 -27.90
C GLN A 162 -0.80 4.42 -27.67
N ALA A 163 -1.59 5.27 -28.33
CA ALA A 163 -1.52 6.71 -28.15
C ALA A 163 -1.81 7.14 -26.69
N PHE A 164 -2.71 6.40 -26.00
CA PHE A 164 -2.96 6.63 -24.58
C PHE A 164 -1.77 6.24 -23.70
N ILE A 165 -1.11 5.11 -23.97
CA ILE A 165 0.12 4.73 -23.27
C ILE A 165 1.22 5.77 -23.49
N ASP A 166 1.38 6.27 -24.74
CA ASP A 166 2.36 7.31 -25.05
C ASP A 166 2.05 8.61 -24.30
N PHE A 167 0.76 8.96 -24.14
CA PHE A 167 0.33 10.09 -23.31
C PHE A 167 0.69 9.90 -21.83
N LEU A 168 0.45 8.70 -21.27
CA LEU A 168 0.81 8.39 -19.89
C LEU A 168 2.32 8.50 -19.62
N LEU A 169 3.16 8.29 -20.65
CA LEU A 169 4.62 8.46 -20.57
C LEU A 169 5.08 9.91 -20.81
N GLY A 170 4.17 10.76 -21.29
CA GLY A 170 4.47 12.16 -21.62
C GLY A 170 4.75 12.99 -20.37
N THR A 171 5.59 14.01 -20.52
CA THR A 171 5.98 14.90 -19.40
C THR A 171 4.78 15.56 -18.74
N ASP A 172 3.76 15.92 -19.52
CA ASP A 172 2.57 16.62 -19.01
C ASP A 172 1.79 15.74 -18.02
N PHE A 173 1.65 14.43 -18.31
CA PHE A 173 1.02 13.49 -17.38
C PHE A 173 1.96 13.11 -16.23
N GLN A 174 3.21 12.77 -16.54
CA GLN A 174 4.19 12.33 -15.54
C GLN A 174 4.44 13.40 -14.44
N SER A 175 4.31 14.68 -14.78
CA SER A 175 4.46 15.76 -13.80
C SER A 175 3.29 15.90 -12.81
N THR A 176 2.15 15.22 -13.08
CA THR A 176 0.95 15.28 -12.23
C THR A 176 0.77 14.06 -11.34
N ILE A 177 1.61 13.04 -11.47
CA ILE A 177 1.46 11.78 -10.69
C ILE A 177 1.70 12.01 -9.18
N ALA A 178 2.50 13.01 -8.84
CA ALA A 178 2.83 13.33 -7.44
C ALA A 178 1.86 14.37 -6.82
N ASP A 179 0.93 14.91 -7.61
CA ASP A 179 -0.08 15.88 -7.19
C ASP A 179 -1.38 15.16 -6.79
#